data_178fd5e884c179b57e9313420975868e
#
_entry.id   178fd5e884c179b57e9313420975868e
#
_cell.length_a   1.000
_cell.length_b   1.000
_cell.length_c   1.000
_cell.angle_alpha   90.00
_cell.angle_beta   90.00
_cell.angle_gamma   90.00
#
_symmetry.space_group_name_H-M   'P 1'
#
loop_
_entity.id
_entity.type
_entity.pdbx_description
1 polymer ?
#
loop_
_entity_poly.entity_id
_entity_poly.type
_entity_poly.pdbx_seq_one_letter_code
_entity_poly.pdbx_strand_id
1 'polypeptide(L)'
;IGVLFTPWGEALIHRTYQQTYRGVPRYWEKQIAMTRRLGYVETFAGRRVQVVGDWDGRMGWSMGSTAINYRIQGTGADQKYLALAVLRPYLTQIGAYFAWDLHDGIYFYIPDAVVKKAIADMLGMLNNLPYTRAWGFTPPIPMTWDCKVGKSWGSLKEWKEQ
;
A
#
# COMPACT_ATOMS: atom_id res chain seq x y z
N ILE A 1 -28.32 6.52 4.22
CA ILE A 1 -28.75 7.82 3.69
C ILE A 1 -27.76 8.21 2.63
N GLY A 2 -28.14 8.02 1.34
CA GLY A 2 -27.31 8.42 0.21
C GLY A 2 -27.34 9.94 0.06
N VAL A 3 -26.17 10.57 -0.03
CA VAL A 3 -26.06 11.98 -0.40
C VAL A 3 -26.06 12.04 -1.92
N LEU A 4 -27.12 12.58 -2.50
CA LEU A 4 -27.22 12.86 -3.94
C LEU A 4 -26.47 14.17 -4.21
N PHE A 5 -25.33 14.09 -4.88
CA PHE A 5 -24.65 15.26 -5.41
C PHE A 5 -25.29 15.69 -6.74
N THR A 6 -25.56 16.96 -6.88
CA THR A 6 -25.90 17.52 -8.19
C THR A 6 -24.64 17.58 -9.08
N PRO A 7 -24.78 17.52 -10.42
CA PRO A 7 -23.61 17.66 -11.32
C PRO A 7 -22.77 18.92 -11.05
N TRP A 8 -23.41 20.00 -10.63
CA TRP A 8 -22.73 21.23 -10.21
C TRP A 8 -21.93 21.02 -8.91
N GLY A 9 -22.51 20.34 -7.92
CA GLY A 9 -21.85 20.03 -6.65
C GLY A 9 -20.63 19.13 -6.86
N GLU A 10 -20.74 18.11 -7.70
CA GLU A 10 -19.62 17.23 -8.08
C GLU A 10 -18.48 18.03 -8.75
N ALA A 11 -18.82 18.89 -9.73
CA ALA A 11 -17.84 19.72 -10.40
C ALA A 11 -17.14 20.69 -9.45
N LEU A 12 -17.86 21.25 -8.49
CA LEU A 12 -17.30 22.14 -7.47
C LEU A 12 -16.33 21.40 -6.55
N ILE A 13 -16.72 20.22 -6.04
CA ILE A 13 -15.86 19.39 -5.18
C ILE A 13 -14.57 19.02 -5.93
N HIS A 14 -14.70 18.54 -7.15
CA HIS A 14 -13.57 18.13 -7.97
C HIS A 14 -12.61 19.31 -8.23
N ARG A 15 -13.14 20.48 -8.59
CA ARG A 15 -12.35 21.70 -8.79
C ARG A 15 -11.66 22.14 -7.52
N THR A 16 -12.37 22.18 -6.39
CA THR A 16 -11.82 22.56 -5.09
C THR A 16 -10.69 21.62 -4.69
N TYR A 17 -10.88 20.31 -4.84
CA TYR A 17 -9.84 19.32 -4.59
C TYR A 17 -8.59 19.54 -5.42
N GLN A 18 -8.75 19.74 -6.74
CA GLN A 18 -7.62 19.96 -7.64
C GLN A 18 -6.88 21.28 -7.36
N GLN A 19 -7.61 22.32 -6.95
CA GLN A 19 -7.01 23.61 -6.59
C GLN A 19 -6.26 23.54 -5.26
N THR A 20 -6.77 22.78 -4.30
CA THR A 20 -6.15 22.57 -2.98
C THR A 20 -4.90 21.71 -3.10
N TYR A 21 -4.98 20.61 -3.83
CA TYR A 21 -3.90 19.62 -3.97
C TYR A 21 -3.28 19.66 -5.38
N ARG A 22 -2.73 20.79 -5.77
CA ARG A 22 -2.20 21.03 -7.14
C ARG A 22 -1.14 20.02 -7.61
N GLY A 23 -0.46 19.37 -6.67
CA GLY A 23 0.52 18.32 -6.98
C GLY A 23 -0.13 17.04 -7.53
N VAL A 24 -1.38 16.76 -7.15
CA VAL A 24 -2.06 15.52 -7.54
C VAL A 24 -2.41 15.49 -9.02
N PRO A 25 -3.07 16.50 -9.63
CA PRO A 25 -3.29 16.52 -11.07
C PRO A 25 -2.01 16.45 -11.89
N ARG A 26 -0.97 17.18 -11.48
CA ARG A 26 0.35 17.15 -12.14
C ARG A 26 0.99 15.75 -12.09
N TYR A 27 0.84 15.05 -10.97
CA TYR A 27 1.28 13.68 -10.84
C TYR A 27 0.52 12.77 -11.81
N TRP A 28 -0.81 12.89 -11.88
CA TRP A 28 -1.65 12.11 -12.79
C TRP A 28 -1.25 12.28 -14.24
N GLU A 29 -1.16 13.52 -14.71
CA GLU A 29 -0.76 13.85 -16.08
C GLU A 29 0.62 13.27 -16.42
N LYS A 30 1.61 13.50 -15.55
CA LYS A 30 2.96 12.97 -15.72
C LYS A 30 2.98 11.45 -15.76
N GLN A 31 2.24 10.80 -14.86
CA GLN A 31 2.22 9.35 -14.74
C GLN A 31 1.55 8.70 -15.95
N ILE A 32 0.42 9.25 -16.41
CA ILE A 32 -0.28 8.80 -17.61
C ILE A 32 0.61 8.94 -18.85
N ALA A 33 1.18 10.12 -19.06
CA ALA A 33 2.06 10.39 -20.22
C ALA A 33 3.27 9.44 -20.23
N MET A 34 3.89 9.22 -19.08
CA MET A 34 5.04 8.31 -18.96
C MET A 34 4.64 6.86 -19.25
N THR A 35 3.54 6.38 -18.67
CA THR A 35 3.04 5.01 -18.87
C THR A 35 2.63 4.76 -20.31
N ARG A 36 1.95 5.73 -20.95
CA ARG A 36 1.58 5.66 -22.37
C ARG A 36 2.81 5.53 -23.28
N ARG A 37 3.88 6.27 -22.99
CA ARG A 37 5.13 6.25 -23.73
C ARG A 37 5.92 4.95 -23.55
N LEU A 38 5.96 4.42 -22.31
CA LEU A 38 6.78 3.26 -21.95
C LEU A 38 6.07 1.92 -22.16
N GLY A 39 4.73 1.92 -22.20
CA GLY A 39 3.91 0.71 -22.25
C GLY A 39 3.80 -0.03 -20.92
N TYR A 40 4.35 0.53 -19.83
CA TYR A 40 4.25 -0.04 -18.48
C TYR A 40 4.26 1.04 -17.41
N VAL A 41 3.75 0.68 -16.24
CA VAL A 41 3.91 1.45 -15.00
C VAL A 41 4.82 0.67 -14.04
N GLU A 42 5.63 1.41 -13.28
CA GLU A 42 6.60 0.83 -12.35
C GLU A 42 6.34 1.34 -10.93
N THR A 43 6.39 0.45 -9.94
CA THR A 43 6.36 0.81 -8.52
C THR A 43 7.67 1.48 -8.10
N PHE A 44 7.70 2.06 -6.90
CA PHE A 44 8.96 2.60 -6.36
C PHE A 44 9.99 1.51 -6.03
N ALA A 45 9.53 0.25 -5.87
CA ALA A 45 10.40 -0.91 -5.69
C ALA A 45 10.94 -1.49 -7.02
N GLY A 46 10.54 -0.94 -8.17
CA GLY A 46 11.00 -1.38 -9.49
C GLY A 46 10.15 -2.46 -10.15
N ARG A 47 9.07 -2.90 -9.53
CA ARG A 47 8.16 -3.89 -10.12
C ARG A 47 7.30 -3.25 -11.20
N ARG A 48 7.23 -3.90 -12.38
CA ARG A 48 6.53 -3.39 -13.57
C ARG A 48 5.25 -4.17 -13.86
N VAL A 49 4.24 -3.44 -14.35
CA VAL A 49 3.07 -4.03 -15.00
C VAL A 49 2.87 -3.38 -16.37
N GLN A 50 2.58 -4.20 -17.36
CA GLN A 50 2.30 -3.69 -18.70
C GLN A 50 0.93 -3.01 -18.75
N VAL A 51 0.88 -1.86 -19.42
CA VAL A 51 -0.33 -1.09 -19.68
C VAL A 51 -0.34 -0.73 -21.15
N VAL A 52 -0.75 -1.71 -21.97
CA VAL A 52 -0.76 -1.61 -23.43
C VAL A 52 -2.19 -1.69 -23.93
N GLY A 53 -2.54 -0.88 -24.91
CA GLY A 53 -3.86 -0.88 -25.52
C GLY A 53 -4.22 0.46 -26.16
N ASP A 54 -5.47 0.61 -26.53
CA ASP A 54 -6.00 1.84 -27.13
C ASP A 54 -6.34 2.87 -26.02
N TRP A 55 -5.43 3.81 -25.81
CA TRP A 55 -5.54 4.87 -24.82
C TRP A 55 -6.63 5.92 -25.15
N ASP A 56 -6.94 6.06 -26.42
CA ASP A 56 -7.92 7.05 -26.91
C ASP A 56 -9.31 6.41 -27.11
N GLY A 57 -9.39 5.09 -26.97
CA GLY A 57 -10.60 4.32 -27.07
C GLY A 57 -11.35 4.14 -25.75
N ARG A 58 -12.32 3.24 -25.77
CA ARG A 58 -13.21 2.92 -24.65
C ARG A 58 -12.49 2.56 -23.33
N MET A 59 -11.31 1.99 -23.41
CA MET A 59 -10.50 1.53 -22.26
C MET A 59 -9.51 2.60 -21.74
N GLY A 60 -9.43 3.75 -22.41
CA GLY A 60 -8.43 4.79 -22.06
C GLY A 60 -8.53 5.27 -20.62
N TRP A 61 -9.76 5.43 -20.09
CA TRP A 61 -9.97 5.77 -18.69
C TRP A 61 -9.43 4.71 -17.73
N SER A 62 -9.67 3.44 -18.00
CA SER A 62 -9.18 2.32 -17.18
C SER A 62 -7.65 2.24 -17.20
N MET A 63 -7.02 2.46 -18.35
CA MET A 63 -5.57 2.49 -18.50
C MET A 63 -4.95 3.67 -17.75
N GLY A 64 -5.56 4.85 -17.83
CA GLY A 64 -5.16 6.03 -17.06
C GLY A 64 -5.26 5.80 -15.55
N SER A 65 -6.36 5.22 -15.09
CA SER A 65 -6.55 4.83 -13.69
C SER A 65 -5.51 3.82 -13.21
N THR A 66 -5.21 2.80 -14.02
CA THR A 66 -4.15 1.83 -13.72
C THR A 66 -2.78 2.51 -13.64
N ALA A 67 -2.45 3.40 -14.58
CA ALA A 67 -1.20 4.14 -14.60
C ALA A 67 -0.98 4.97 -13.32
N ILE A 68 -2.02 5.60 -12.82
CA ILE A 68 -1.98 6.44 -11.61
C ILE A 68 -1.89 5.57 -10.35
N ASN A 69 -2.81 4.62 -10.21
CA ASN A 69 -3.00 3.90 -8.96
C ASN A 69 -1.95 2.83 -8.73
N TYR A 70 -1.52 2.12 -9.79
CA TYR A 70 -0.61 0.99 -9.64
C TYR A 70 0.73 1.39 -9.02
N ARG A 71 1.26 2.56 -9.37
CA ARG A 71 2.52 3.04 -8.78
C ARG A 71 2.42 3.17 -7.27
N ILE A 72 1.30 3.65 -6.75
CA ILE A 72 1.08 3.87 -5.32
C ILE A 72 0.68 2.57 -4.62
N GLN A 73 -0.42 1.96 -5.04
CA GLN A 73 -0.92 0.72 -4.42
C GLN A 73 0.03 -0.46 -4.59
N GLY A 74 0.67 -0.56 -5.77
CA GLY A 74 1.69 -1.56 -6.02
C GLY A 74 2.90 -1.41 -5.10
N THR A 75 3.32 -0.18 -4.80
CA THR A 75 4.41 0.06 -3.82
C THR A 75 4.00 -0.35 -2.41
N GLY A 76 2.74 -0.13 -2.01
CA GLY A 76 2.21 -0.66 -0.75
C GLY A 76 2.27 -2.20 -0.69
N ALA A 77 1.94 -2.87 -1.80
CA ALA A 77 2.10 -4.32 -1.89
C ALA A 77 3.58 -4.76 -1.79
N ASP A 78 4.50 -4.02 -2.43
CA ASP A 78 5.93 -4.30 -2.36
C ASP A 78 6.49 -4.09 -0.94
N GLN A 79 5.97 -3.10 -0.19
CA GLN A 79 6.28 -2.93 1.23
C GLN A 79 5.87 -4.18 2.04
N LYS A 80 4.67 -4.70 1.77
CA LYS A 80 4.17 -5.91 2.43
C LYS A 80 5.08 -7.12 2.15
N TYR A 81 5.54 -7.31 0.92
CA TYR A 81 6.47 -8.38 0.59
C TYR A 81 7.85 -8.19 1.23
N LEU A 82 8.35 -6.96 1.31
CA LEU A 82 9.58 -6.64 2.03
C LEU A 82 9.43 -6.95 3.53
N ALA A 83 8.30 -6.57 4.12
CA ALA A 83 7.97 -6.88 5.51
C ALA A 83 7.98 -8.39 5.78
N LEU A 84 7.35 -9.19 4.93
CA LEU A 84 7.34 -10.65 5.05
C LEU A 84 8.76 -11.23 4.94
N ALA A 85 9.58 -10.73 4.02
CA ALA A 85 10.96 -11.18 3.86
C ALA A 85 11.80 -10.88 5.11
N VAL A 86 11.63 -9.71 5.72
CA VAL A 86 12.33 -9.29 6.94
C VAL A 86 11.86 -10.08 8.16
N LEU A 87 10.56 -10.31 8.29
CA LEU A 87 9.99 -11.02 9.44
C LEU A 87 10.23 -12.53 9.42
N ARG A 88 10.38 -13.13 8.26
CA ARG A 88 10.45 -14.60 8.10
C ARG A 88 11.45 -15.30 9.06
N PRO A 89 12.72 -14.86 9.20
CA PRO A 89 13.66 -15.51 10.12
C PRO A 89 13.19 -15.45 11.58
N TYR A 90 12.67 -14.28 11.98
CA TYR A 90 12.18 -14.08 13.34
C TYR A 90 10.93 -14.94 13.63
N LEU A 91 9.97 -15.01 12.72
CA LEU A 91 8.78 -15.85 12.85
C LEU A 91 9.18 -17.32 13.04
N THR A 92 10.13 -17.83 12.26
CA THR A 92 10.66 -19.20 12.41
C THR A 92 11.25 -19.41 13.78
N GLN A 93 12.05 -18.46 14.28
CA GLN A 93 12.71 -18.54 15.58
C GLN A 93 11.72 -18.64 16.75
N ILE A 94 10.59 -17.94 16.70
CA ILE A 94 9.58 -17.90 17.78
C ILE A 94 8.48 -18.94 17.60
N GLY A 95 8.54 -19.79 16.57
CA GLY A 95 7.50 -20.78 16.25
C GLY A 95 6.19 -20.16 15.76
N ALA A 96 6.24 -18.95 15.26
CA ALA A 96 5.14 -18.27 14.61
C ALA A 96 5.16 -18.49 13.10
N TYR A 97 4.02 -18.29 12.44
CA TYR A 97 3.94 -18.43 10.99
C TYR A 97 2.97 -17.45 10.36
N PHE A 98 3.27 -17.10 9.12
CA PHE A 98 2.39 -16.34 8.25
C PHE A 98 1.13 -17.17 7.95
N ALA A 99 -0.03 -16.57 8.14
CA ALA A 99 -1.31 -17.21 7.86
C ALA A 99 -1.82 -16.84 6.46
N TRP A 100 -2.08 -15.57 6.24
CA TRP A 100 -2.48 -15.01 4.93
C TRP A 100 -2.27 -13.50 4.91
N ASP A 101 -2.51 -12.91 3.75
CA ASP A 101 -2.60 -11.47 3.56
C ASP A 101 -3.95 -11.09 2.95
N LEU A 102 -4.44 -9.91 3.30
CA LEU A 102 -5.65 -9.33 2.74
C LEU A 102 -5.47 -7.82 2.59
N HIS A 103 -5.62 -7.30 1.36
CA HIS A 103 -5.38 -5.92 1.03
C HIS A 103 -3.99 -5.44 1.49
N ASP A 104 -3.94 -4.55 2.46
CA ASP A 104 -2.73 -3.99 3.09
C ASP A 104 -2.33 -4.70 4.39
N GLY A 105 -3.17 -5.60 4.92
CA GLY A 105 -2.93 -6.35 6.13
C GLY A 105 -2.14 -7.64 5.93
N ILE A 106 -1.36 -8.02 6.95
CA ILE A 106 -0.66 -9.30 7.04
C ILE A 106 -1.07 -9.97 8.34
N TYR A 107 -1.35 -11.26 8.28
CA TYR A 107 -1.88 -12.02 9.41
C TYR A 107 -0.96 -13.17 9.81
N PHE A 108 -0.74 -13.30 11.11
CA PHE A 108 0.18 -14.27 11.68
C PHE A 108 -0.50 -15.05 12.78
N TYR A 109 -0.11 -16.33 12.94
CA TYR A 109 -0.35 -17.07 14.15
C TYR A 109 0.90 -17.03 15.01
N ILE A 110 0.77 -16.57 16.24
CA ILE A 110 1.87 -16.40 17.19
C ILE A 110 1.53 -17.17 18.47
N PRO A 111 2.45 -17.99 19.01
CA PRO A 111 2.22 -18.68 20.27
C PRO A 111 1.94 -17.69 21.42
N ASP A 112 0.92 -18.00 22.25
CA ASP A 112 0.48 -17.11 23.33
C ASP A 112 1.61 -16.72 24.29
N ALA A 113 2.52 -17.63 24.57
CA ALA A 113 3.63 -17.41 25.51
C ALA A 113 4.57 -16.28 25.09
N VAL A 114 4.66 -15.98 23.79
CA VAL A 114 5.61 -14.99 23.24
C VAL A 114 4.92 -13.79 22.60
N VAL A 115 3.59 -13.76 22.52
CA VAL A 115 2.84 -12.78 21.72
C VAL A 115 3.19 -11.33 22.06
N LYS A 116 3.30 -10.96 23.35
CA LYS A 116 3.60 -9.57 23.74
C LYS A 116 4.96 -9.12 23.23
N LYS A 117 5.99 -9.94 23.47
CA LYS A 117 7.34 -9.65 22.98
C LYS A 117 7.41 -9.67 21.45
N ALA A 118 6.74 -10.63 20.83
CA ALA A 118 6.72 -10.76 19.38
C ALA A 118 6.14 -9.52 18.69
N ILE A 119 5.06 -8.94 19.24
CA ILE A 119 4.47 -7.72 18.68
C ILE A 119 5.45 -6.56 18.74
N ALA A 120 6.08 -6.32 19.89
CA ALA A 120 7.05 -5.24 20.04
C ALA A 120 8.23 -5.40 19.07
N ASP A 121 8.82 -6.61 19.00
CA ASP A 121 9.94 -6.91 18.10
C ASP A 121 9.51 -6.73 16.62
N MET A 122 8.36 -7.28 16.22
CA MET A 122 7.85 -7.19 14.86
C MET A 122 7.54 -5.74 14.45
N LEU A 123 6.89 -4.95 15.30
CA LEU A 123 6.63 -3.54 15.03
C LEU A 123 7.94 -2.76 14.90
N GLY A 124 8.93 -3.06 15.75
CA GLY A 124 10.27 -2.49 15.64
C GLY A 124 10.93 -2.79 14.29
N MET A 125 10.85 -4.05 13.81
CA MET A 125 11.37 -4.44 12.50
C MET A 125 10.60 -3.79 11.35
N LEU A 126 9.26 -3.76 11.43
CA LEU A 126 8.37 -3.25 10.39
C LEU A 126 8.51 -1.73 10.21
N ASN A 127 8.66 -0.99 11.30
CA ASN A 127 8.85 0.46 11.24
C ASN A 127 10.28 0.86 10.81
N ASN A 128 11.19 -0.10 10.69
CA ASN A 128 12.58 0.09 10.27
C ASN A 128 12.94 -0.79 9.06
N LEU A 129 12.03 -0.96 8.12
CA LEU A 129 12.28 -1.73 6.91
C LEU A 129 13.45 -1.15 6.11
N PRO A 130 14.32 -2.00 5.54
CA PRO A 130 15.55 -1.58 4.86
C PRO A 130 15.28 -1.08 3.44
N TYR A 131 14.44 -0.05 3.28
CA TYR A 131 14.01 0.48 1.98
C TYR A 131 15.17 0.86 1.07
N THR A 132 16.15 1.60 1.60
CA THR A 132 17.32 2.02 0.80
C THR A 132 18.07 0.82 0.23
N ARG A 133 18.27 -0.22 1.03
CA ARG A 133 18.97 -1.44 0.59
C ARG A 133 18.14 -2.24 -0.41
N ALA A 134 16.83 -2.33 -0.17
CA ALA A 134 15.93 -3.17 -0.97
C ALA A 134 15.49 -2.49 -2.27
N TRP A 135 15.25 -1.17 -2.23
CA TRP A 135 14.64 -0.42 -3.32
C TRP A 135 15.54 0.67 -3.91
N GLY A 136 16.70 0.94 -3.30
CA GLY A 136 17.54 2.09 -3.65
C GLY A 136 16.91 3.43 -3.29
N PHE A 137 15.85 3.45 -2.50
CA PHE A 137 15.03 4.60 -2.19
C PHE A 137 14.42 4.45 -0.79
N THR A 138 14.37 5.55 -0.03
CA THR A 138 13.65 5.62 1.23
C THR A 138 12.42 6.52 1.07
N PRO A 139 11.20 6.04 1.42
CA PRO A 139 10.01 6.86 1.37
C PRO A 139 10.19 8.14 2.20
N PRO A 140 9.84 9.33 1.66
CA PRO A 140 10.00 10.61 2.38
C PRO A 140 9.00 10.78 3.54
N ILE A 141 7.94 9.97 3.54
CA ILE A 141 6.94 9.89 4.60
C ILE A 141 7.08 8.53 5.25
N PRO A 142 7.13 8.45 6.60
CA PRO A 142 7.18 7.17 7.29
C PRO A 142 5.99 6.29 6.92
N MET A 143 6.27 5.05 6.55
CA MET A 143 5.26 4.04 6.29
C MET A 143 5.13 3.16 7.54
N THR A 144 4.26 3.58 8.45
CA THR A 144 4.06 2.95 9.76
C THR A 144 3.12 1.75 9.69
N TRP A 145 3.25 0.88 10.68
CA TRP A 145 2.41 -0.29 10.86
C TRP A 145 1.68 -0.20 12.20
N ASP A 146 0.41 -0.57 12.17
CA ASP A 146 -0.39 -0.82 13.37
C ASP A 146 -0.58 -2.31 13.59
N CYS A 147 -1.05 -2.69 14.77
CA CYS A 147 -1.23 -4.10 15.13
C CYS A 147 -2.59 -4.31 15.79
N LYS A 148 -3.24 -5.41 15.42
CA LYS A 148 -4.43 -5.93 16.09
C LYS A 148 -4.18 -7.36 16.54
N VAL A 149 -4.68 -7.69 17.70
CA VAL A 149 -4.49 -9.00 18.33
C VAL A 149 -5.83 -9.57 18.78
N GLY A 150 -6.00 -10.89 18.64
CA GLY A 150 -7.17 -11.61 19.09
C GLY A 150 -7.00 -13.11 18.91
N LYS A 151 -7.86 -13.89 19.52
CA LYS A 151 -7.87 -15.37 19.42
C LYS A 151 -8.48 -15.86 18.11
N SER A 152 -9.21 -15.01 17.42
CA SER A 152 -9.82 -15.30 16.13
C SER A 152 -9.95 -14.00 15.32
N TRP A 153 -10.19 -14.12 14.02
CA TRP A 153 -10.42 -12.98 13.12
C TRP A 153 -11.48 -12.01 13.65
N GLY A 154 -12.61 -12.52 14.13
CA GLY A 154 -13.72 -11.69 14.63
C GLY A 154 -13.47 -11.06 16.01
N SER A 155 -12.38 -11.43 16.70
CA SER A 155 -12.03 -10.91 18.02
C SER A 155 -10.82 -9.98 18.03
N LEU A 156 -10.33 -9.57 16.85
CA LEU A 156 -9.18 -8.69 16.73
C LEU A 156 -9.46 -7.29 17.34
N LYS A 157 -8.59 -6.86 18.23
CA LYS A 157 -8.62 -5.53 18.88
C LYS A 157 -7.28 -4.84 18.69
N GLU A 158 -7.30 -3.53 18.59
CA GLU A 158 -6.08 -2.74 18.51
C GLU A 158 -5.16 -3.04 19.69
N TRP A 159 -3.89 -3.29 19.35
CA TRP A 159 -2.84 -3.44 20.34
C TRP A 159 -2.49 -2.06 20.91
N LYS A 160 -2.58 -1.94 22.24
CA LYS A 160 -2.08 -0.77 22.99
C LYS A 160 -0.95 -1.26 23.88
N GLU A 161 0.23 -0.68 23.72
CA GLU A 161 1.30 -0.91 24.68
C GLU A 161 0.80 -0.53 26.09
N GLN A 162 0.89 -1.49 27.01
CA GLN A 162 0.59 -1.32 28.43
C GLN A 162 1.87 -0.97 29.17
#